data_72e98689ce66b6d9fad718f82e8a0bd2
#
_entry.id   72e98689ce66b6d9fad718f82e8a0bd2
#
_cell.length_a   1.000
_cell.length_b   1.000
_cell.length_c   1.000
_cell.angle_alpha   90.00
_cell.angle_beta   90.00
_cell.angle_gamma   90.00
#
_symmetry.space_group_name_H-M   'P 1'
#
loop_
_entity.id
_entity.type
_entity.pdbx_description
1 polymer ?
#
loop_
_entity_poly.entity_id
_entity_poly.type
_entity_poly.pdbx_seq_one_letter_code
_entity_poly.pdbx_strand_id
1 'polypeptide(L)'
;NLRKHRDFLLIDQRGTGDSNSLACAEALAPIFDEGDLTGDVDLVLGQQITALQDCLTTLDADPRFYTTIDAAADLEAVRLRLGYPAMNLFGISYGTRIALVFNRLYPDAVRSLLLDAVAPVDMLIPAQVGFDADLAFARITAECDQTPTCQSAFPDLPALLLQAEQRLRDSP
;
A
#
# COMPACT_ATOMS: atom_id res chain seq x y z
N ASN A 1 -11.94 22.00 -13.12
CA ASN A 1 -10.63 22.50 -12.71
C ASN A 1 -10.70 22.97 -11.25
N LEU A 2 -10.45 22.07 -10.32
CA LEU A 2 -10.58 22.26 -8.86
C LEU A 2 -9.68 23.41 -8.35
N ARG A 3 -8.50 23.60 -8.97
CA ARG A 3 -7.53 24.64 -8.58
C ARG A 3 -8.01 26.09 -8.82
N LYS A 4 -9.09 26.29 -9.57
CA LYS A 4 -9.61 27.66 -9.82
C LYS A 4 -10.25 28.30 -8.60
N HIS A 5 -10.72 27.50 -7.65
CA HIS A 5 -11.54 27.99 -6.54
C HIS A 5 -11.11 27.44 -5.18
N ARG A 6 -10.00 26.69 -5.11
CA ARG A 6 -9.51 26.07 -3.88
C ARG A 6 -8.00 25.94 -3.91
N ASP A 7 -7.40 26.12 -2.76
CA ASP A 7 -6.01 25.78 -2.55
C ASP A 7 -5.86 24.24 -2.59
N PHE A 8 -4.73 23.79 -3.11
CA PHE A 8 -4.33 22.39 -3.11
C PHE A 8 -3.08 22.27 -2.26
N LEU A 9 -3.19 21.49 -1.20
CA LEU A 9 -2.10 21.22 -0.29
C LEU A 9 -1.62 19.78 -0.52
N LEU A 10 -0.35 19.63 -0.89
CA LEU A 10 0.34 18.37 -0.99
C LEU A 10 1.41 18.37 0.11
N ILE A 11 1.39 17.34 0.94
CA ILE A 11 2.29 17.24 2.10
C ILE A 11 3.02 15.93 2.00
N ASP A 12 4.34 15.99 2.04
CA ASP A 12 5.13 14.80 2.29
C ASP A 12 4.90 14.37 3.75
N GLN A 13 4.45 13.15 3.91
CA GLN A 13 4.26 12.58 5.23
C GLN A 13 5.60 12.49 5.97
N ARG A 14 5.59 12.65 7.32
CA ARG A 14 6.83 12.43 8.11
C ARG A 14 7.52 11.14 7.68
N GLY A 15 8.82 11.16 7.51
CA GLY A 15 9.62 10.03 7.07
C GLY A 15 9.63 9.79 5.57
N THR A 16 9.01 10.68 4.76
CA THR A 16 9.00 10.58 3.30
C THR A 16 9.39 11.89 2.65
N GLY A 17 9.84 11.84 1.39
CA GLY A 17 10.19 13.02 0.61
C GLY A 17 11.10 13.98 1.36
N ASP A 18 10.73 15.27 1.37
CA ASP A 18 11.48 16.33 2.06
C ASP A 18 11.13 16.44 3.57
N SER A 19 10.23 15.59 4.08
CA SER A 19 9.82 15.53 5.48
C SER A 19 10.61 14.51 6.29
N ASN A 20 11.94 14.66 6.32
CA ASN A 20 12.90 13.80 7.02
C ASN A 20 12.76 12.32 6.62
N SER A 21 13.12 12.01 5.38
CA SER A 21 12.99 10.67 4.81
C SER A 21 13.72 9.62 5.65
N LEU A 22 13.00 8.57 6.05
CA LEU A 22 13.55 7.38 6.72
C LEU A 22 13.90 6.29 5.69
N ALA A 23 14.37 6.68 4.51
CA ALA A 23 14.61 5.76 3.43
C ALA A 23 15.78 4.82 3.75
N CYS A 24 15.50 3.55 3.94
CA CYS A 24 16.49 2.47 3.91
C CYS A 24 16.74 1.94 2.49
N ALA A 25 16.42 2.75 1.46
CA ALA A 25 16.47 2.32 0.07
C ALA A 25 17.85 1.82 -0.34
N GLU A 26 18.91 2.50 0.09
CA GLU A 26 20.30 2.09 -0.19
C GLU A 26 20.67 0.74 0.44
N ALA A 27 20.18 0.48 1.65
CA ALA A 27 20.41 -0.78 2.33
C ALA A 27 19.61 -1.96 1.72
N LEU A 28 18.45 -1.66 1.13
CA LEU A 28 17.57 -2.66 0.53
C LEU A 28 17.77 -2.83 -0.97
N ALA A 29 18.38 -1.86 -1.67
CA ALA A 29 18.60 -1.89 -3.11
C ALA A 29 19.27 -3.18 -3.60
N PRO A 30 20.35 -3.68 -2.97
CA PRO A 30 21.00 -4.91 -3.43
C PRO A 30 20.06 -6.13 -3.42
N ILE A 31 19.11 -6.17 -2.49
CA ILE A 31 18.18 -7.30 -2.32
C ILE A 31 17.11 -7.28 -3.41
N PHE A 32 16.72 -6.09 -3.88
CA PHE A 32 15.73 -5.93 -4.95
C PHE A 32 16.33 -5.94 -6.35
N ASP A 33 17.58 -5.48 -6.49
CA ASP A 33 18.27 -5.38 -7.80
C ASP A 33 18.82 -6.74 -8.27
N GLU A 34 19.15 -7.65 -7.36
CA GLU A 34 19.62 -9.00 -7.70
C GLU A 34 18.52 -9.90 -8.29
N GLY A 35 17.27 -9.45 -8.26
CA GLY A 35 16.17 -9.94 -9.12
C GLY A 35 15.76 -11.41 -8.98
N ASP A 36 16.45 -12.19 -8.19
CA ASP A 36 16.16 -13.61 -8.01
C ASP A 36 15.16 -13.83 -6.88
N LEU A 37 13.89 -13.55 -7.16
CA LEU A 37 12.77 -13.94 -6.29
C LEU A 37 12.50 -15.46 -6.33
N THR A 38 13.27 -16.23 -7.12
CA THR A 38 13.15 -17.69 -7.24
C THR A 38 14.04 -18.43 -6.24
N GLY A 39 14.88 -17.68 -5.51
CA GLY A 39 15.76 -18.21 -4.48
C GLY A 39 15.04 -18.67 -3.21
N ASP A 40 15.82 -19.10 -2.24
CA ASP A 40 15.34 -19.46 -0.91
C ASP A 40 14.71 -18.26 -0.22
N VAL A 41 13.37 -18.27 -0.07
CA VAL A 41 12.58 -17.18 0.53
C VAL A 41 13.06 -16.86 1.96
N ASP A 42 13.46 -17.87 2.73
CA ASP A 42 13.93 -17.66 4.10
C ASP A 42 15.28 -16.95 4.11
N LEU A 43 16.15 -17.24 3.14
CA LEU A 43 17.42 -16.54 2.98
C LEU A 43 17.20 -15.07 2.62
N VAL A 44 16.32 -14.78 1.64
CA VAL A 44 15.99 -13.42 1.20
C VAL A 44 15.37 -12.62 2.36
N LEU A 45 14.44 -13.20 3.09
CA LEU A 45 13.85 -12.56 4.29
C LEU A 45 14.91 -12.29 5.36
N GLY A 46 15.82 -13.22 5.61
CA GLY A 46 16.92 -13.05 6.54
C GLY A 46 17.84 -11.88 6.17
N GLN A 47 18.17 -11.74 4.90
CA GLN A 47 18.96 -10.62 4.37
C GLN A 47 18.21 -9.27 4.53
N GLN A 48 16.91 -9.24 4.21
CA GLN A 48 16.08 -8.04 4.36
C GLN A 48 15.98 -7.61 5.83
N ILE A 49 15.77 -8.55 6.74
CA ILE A 49 15.71 -8.26 8.18
C ILE A 49 17.05 -7.68 8.66
N THR A 50 18.17 -8.26 8.25
CA THR A 50 19.49 -7.76 8.62
C THR A 50 19.72 -6.35 8.08
N ALA A 51 19.45 -6.11 6.81
CA ALA A 51 19.59 -4.79 6.20
C ALA A 51 18.71 -3.73 6.88
N LEU A 52 17.47 -4.09 7.26
CA LEU A 52 16.60 -3.19 8.01
C LEU A 52 17.12 -2.92 9.43
N GLN A 53 17.64 -3.93 10.11
CA GLN A 53 18.27 -3.75 11.44
C GLN A 53 19.48 -2.82 11.37
N ASP A 54 20.34 -2.98 10.38
CA ASP A 54 21.50 -2.11 10.18
C ASP A 54 21.03 -0.68 9.86
N CYS A 55 20.05 -0.52 8.99
CA CYS A 55 19.47 0.79 8.68
C CYS A 55 18.90 1.49 9.92
N LEU A 56 18.20 0.76 10.80
CA LEU A 56 17.66 1.32 12.04
C LEU A 56 18.72 1.98 12.92
N THR A 57 19.97 1.50 12.85
CA THR A 57 21.08 2.09 13.63
C THR A 57 21.57 3.42 13.06
N THR A 58 21.26 3.73 11.82
CA THR A 58 21.70 4.94 11.12
C THR A 58 20.64 6.04 11.08
N LEU A 59 19.39 5.73 11.46
CA LEU A 59 18.31 6.71 11.48
C LEU A 59 18.55 7.78 12.55
N ASP A 60 18.32 9.04 12.19
CA ASP A 60 18.36 10.19 13.10
C ASP A 60 17.02 10.42 13.84
N ALA A 61 16.11 9.45 13.76
CA ALA A 61 14.77 9.53 14.29
C ALA A 61 14.29 8.19 14.88
N ASP A 62 13.34 8.24 15.78
CA ASP A 62 12.71 7.06 16.37
C ASP A 62 11.50 6.62 15.50
N PRO A 63 11.59 5.51 14.75
CA PRO A 63 10.51 5.08 13.83
C PRO A 63 9.20 4.74 14.55
N ARG A 64 9.20 4.56 15.87
CA ARG A 64 7.97 4.33 16.65
C ARG A 64 6.98 5.50 16.62
N PHE A 65 7.45 6.69 16.25
CA PHE A 65 6.64 7.90 16.09
C PHE A 65 6.28 8.22 14.63
N TYR A 66 6.41 7.22 13.73
CA TYR A 66 6.07 7.35 12.31
C TYR A 66 4.84 6.51 11.96
N THR A 67 3.83 6.59 12.83
CA THR A 67 2.58 5.88 12.63
C THR A 67 1.56 6.70 11.82
N THR A 68 0.50 6.05 11.34
CA THR A 68 -0.62 6.75 10.67
C THR A 68 -1.29 7.78 11.59
N ILE A 69 -1.30 7.53 12.91
CA ILE A 69 -1.85 8.47 13.90
C ILE A 69 -0.99 9.72 13.97
N ASP A 70 0.33 9.56 13.99
CA ASP A 70 1.27 10.69 14.01
C ASP A 70 1.18 11.51 12.72
N ALA A 71 1.08 10.84 11.56
CA ALA A 71 0.87 11.52 10.27
C ALA A 71 -0.44 12.32 10.23
N ALA A 72 -1.52 11.79 10.81
CA ALA A 72 -2.77 12.52 10.94
C ALA A 72 -2.64 13.73 11.88
N ALA A 73 -1.87 13.61 12.96
CA ALA A 73 -1.61 14.74 13.86
C ALA A 73 -0.79 15.84 13.18
N ASP A 74 0.18 15.49 12.34
CA ASP A 74 0.93 16.46 11.53
C ASP A 74 0.00 17.21 10.57
N LEU A 75 -0.89 16.50 9.88
CA LEU A 75 -1.86 17.09 8.97
C LEU A 75 -2.76 18.11 9.69
N GLU A 76 -3.19 17.79 10.92
CA GLU A 76 -3.95 18.72 11.77
C GLU A 76 -3.12 19.95 12.17
N ALA A 77 -1.87 19.74 12.56
CA ALA A 77 -0.98 20.86 12.89
C ALA A 77 -0.77 21.79 11.69
N VAL A 78 -0.61 21.25 10.49
CA VAL A 78 -0.49 22.03 9.25
C VAL A 78 -1.79 22.78 8.96
N ARG A 79 -2.97 22.12 9.08
CA ARG A 79 -4.26 22.78 8.91
C ARG A 79 -4.42 24.00 9.83
N LEU A 80 -4.14 23.79 11.11
CA LEU A 80 -4.22 24.86 12.12
C LEU A 80 -3.24 26.00 11.82
N ARG A 81 -2.00 25.67 11.43
CA ARG A 81 -0.96 26.66 11.11
C ARG A 81 -1.33 27.51 9.91
N LEU A 82 -2.05 26.92 8.95
CA LEU A 82 -2.53 27.62 7.74
C LEU A 82 -3.87 28.33 7.96
N GLY A 83 -4.52 28.16 9.11
CA GLY A 83 -5.76 28.83 9.47
C GLY A 83 -7.01 28.27 8.76
N TYR A 84 -6.96 27.06 8.21
CA TYR A 84 -8.13 26.44 7.57
C TYR A 84 -9.12 25.92 8.63
N PRO A 85 -10.40 26.36 8.59
CA PRO A 85 -11.40 25.86 9.54
C PRO A 85 -11.73 24.38 9.32
N ALA A 86 -11.75 23.93 8.07
CA ALA A 86 -11.94 22.53 7.67
C ALA A 86 -11.35 22.30 6.29
N MET A 87 -11.00 21.05 5.99
CA MET A 87 -10.40 20.61 4.72
C MET A 87 -11.30 19.60 3.99
N ASN A 88 -11.16 19.55 2.67
CA ASN A 88 -11.57 18.40 1.89
C ASN A 88 -10.35 17.49 1.77
N LEU A 89 -10.48 16.23 2.11
CA LEU A 89 -9.40 15.26 2.03
C LEU A 89 -9.59 14.39 0.78
N PHE A 90 -8.53 14.24 0.01
CA PHE A 90 -8.46 13.29 -1.10
C PHE A 90 -7.34 12.30 -0.81
N GLY A 91 -7.69 11.06 -0.55
CA GLY A 91 -6.76 9.98 -0.27
C GLY A 91 -6.80 8.93 -1.37
N ILE A 92 -5.64 8.45 -1.77
CA ILE A 92 -5.48 7.32 -2.71
C ILE A 92 -4.67 6.23 -1.99
N SER A 93 -5.09 4.97 -2.11
CA SER A 93 -4.39 3.81 -1.54
C SER A 93 -4.13 4.02 -0.03
N TYR A 94 -2.88 4.03 0.42
CA TYR A 94 -2.51 4.32 1.82
C TYR A 94 -3.03 5.69 2.29
N GLY A 95 -3.11 6.69 1.42
CA GLY A 95 -3.68 8.01 1.73
C GLY A 95 -5.13 7.95 2.19
N THR A 96 -5.89 6.92 1.79
CA THR A 96 -7.26 6.69 2.29
C THR A 96 -7.25 6.32 3.78
N ARG A 97 -6.26 5.53 4.21
CA ARG A 97 -6.07 5.15 5.62
C ARG A 97 -5.76 6.37 6.48
N ILE A 98 -4.86 7.25 6.01
CA ILE A 98 -4.59 8.53 6.70
C ILE A 98 -5.86 9.37 6.80
N ALA A 99 -6.60 9.52 5.70
CA ALA A 99 -7.83 10.30 5.67
C ALA A 99 -8.91 9.77 6.62
N LEU A 100 -9.05 8.45 6.72
CA LEU A 100 -9.96 7.77 7.66
C LEU A 100 -9.54 8.00 9.12
N VAL A 101 -8.25 7.85 9.43
CA VAL A 101 -7.71 8.10 10.77
C VAL A 101 -7.86 9.57 11.13
N PHE A 102 -7.54 10.49 10.20
CA PHE A 102 -7.74 11.93 10.41
C PHE A 102 -9.19 12.28 10.71
N ASN A 103 -10.14 11.77 9.91
CA ASN A 103 -11.56 11.99 10.14
C ASN A 103 -12.04 11.44 11.49
N ARG A 104 -11.48 10.31 11.94
CA ARG A 104 -11.79 9.74 13.25
C ARG A 104 -11.28 10.62 14.41
N LEU A 105 -10.07 11.19 14.27
CA LEU A 105 -9.43 12.00 15.32
C LEU A 105 -9.93 13.44 15.32
N TYR A 106 -10.23 14.00 14.15
CA TYR A 106 -10.55 15.41 13.94
C TYR A 106 -11.79 15.59 13.04
N PRO A 107 -12.97 15.05 13.42
CA PRO A 107 -14.15 15.05 12.56
C PRO A 107 -14.60 16.46 12.16
N ASP A 108 -14.48 17.45 13.05
CA ASP A 108 -14.86 18.84 12.79
C ASP A 108 -13.91 19.57 11.81
N ALA A 109 -12.71 19.01 11.62
CA ALA A 109 -11.74 19.52 10.66
C ALA A 109 -11.97 18.99 9.23
N VAL A 110 -12.90 18.07 9.02
CA VAL A 110 -13.20 17.43 7.73
C VAL A 110 -14.51 17.95 7.16
N ARG A 111 -14.44 18.54 5.96
CA ARG A 111 -15.64 18.93 5.20
C ARG A 111 -16.14 17.80 4.30
N SER A 112 -15.24 17.11 3.64
CA SER A 112 -15.55 15.97 2.79
C SER A 112 -14.35 15.03 2.66
N LEU A 113 -14.63 13.76 2.42
CA LEU A 113 -13.65 12.73 2.08
C LEU A 113 -13.89 12.24 0.66
N LEU A 114 -12.84 12.19 -0.14
CA LEU A 114 -12.81 11.48 -1.41
C LEU A 114 -11.73 10.40 -1.28
N LEU A 115 -12.16 9.15 -1.37
CA LEU A 115 -11.30 7.98 -1.16
C LEU A 115 -11.25 7.16 -2.43
N ASP A 116 -10.05 6.93 -2.95
CA ASP A 116 -9.79 6.14 -4.14
C ASP A 116 -8.88 4.96 -3.79
N ALA A 117 -9.22 3.76 -4.26
CA ALA A 117 -8.54 2.52 -3.90
C ALA A 117 -8.42 2.34 -2.37
N VAL A 118 -9.56 2.27 -1.70
CA VAL A 118 -9.66 2.30 -0.24
C VAL A 118 -8.89 1.16 0.42
N ALA A 119 -7.96 1.52 1.31
CA ALA A 119 -7.26 0.60 2.22
C ALA A 119 -7.83 0.76 3.64
N PRO A 120 -8.78 -0.09 4.07
CA PRO A 120 -9.37 -0.03 5.41
C PRO A 120 -8.32 -0.09 6.52
N VAL A 121 -8.60 0.52 7.66
CA VAL A 121 -7.65 0.61 8.78
C VAL A 121 -7.30 -0.77 9.34
N ASP A 122 -8.24 -1.70 9.29
CA ASP A 122 -8.13 -3.09 9.74
C ASP A 122 -7.58 -4.06 8.69
N MET A 123 -7.32 -3.58 7.46
CA MET A 123 -6.74 -4.40 6.41
C MET A 123 -5.31 -4.83 6.76
N LEU A 124 -5.09 -6.13 6.82
CA LEU A 124 -3.77 -6.73 7.08
C LEU A 124 -3.03 -6.97 5.77
N ILE A 125 -2.29 -5.98 5.32
CA ILE A 125 -1.36 -6.12 4.17
C ILE A 125 -0.04 -6.70 4.71
N PRO A 126 0.54 -7.76 4.16
CA PRO A 126 0.22 -8.46 2.90
C PRO A 126 -0.72 -9.68 3.05
N ALA A 127 -1.09 -10.10 4.25
CA ALA A 127 -1.87 -11.33 4.47
C ALA A 127 -3.19 -11.36 3.68
N GLN A 128 -3.84 -10.19 3.55
CA GLN A 128 -5.09 -10.07 2.81
C GLN A 128 -4.93 -10.30 1.29
N VAL A 129 -3.75 -9.99 0.74
CA VAL A 129 -3.51 -10.07 -0.72
C VAL A 129 -3.66 -11.49 -1.24
N GLY A 130 -3.19 -12.49 -0.50
CA GLY A 130 -3.34 -13.91 -0.87
C GLY A 130 -4.82 -14.32 -0.94
N PHE A 131 -5.60 -14.00 0.08
CA PHE A 131 -7.05 -14.28 0.09
C PHE A 131 -7.80 -13.59 -1.02
N ASP A 132 -7.49 -12.32 -1.28
CA ASP A 132 -8.16 -11.54 -2.33
C ASP A 132 -7.79 -12.07 -3.72
N ALA A 133 -6.55 -12.52 -3.92
CA ALA A 133 -6.13 -13.17 -5.15
C ALA A 133 -6.90 -14.49 -5.38
N ASP A 134 -6.99 -15.36 -4.37
CA ASP A 134 -7.73 -16.62 -4.46
C ASP A 134 -9.21 -16.38 -4.78
N LEU A 135 -9.83 -15.40 -4.12
CA LEU A 135 -11.21 -15.01 -4.39
C LEU A 135 -11.39 -14.44 -5.81
N ALA A 136 -10.43 -13.67 -6.31
CA ALA A 136 -10.47 -13.13 -7.66
C ALA A 136 -10.37 -14.25 -8.69
N PHE A 137 -9.45 -15.19 -8.52
CA PHE A 137 -9.33 -16.37 -9.38
C PHE A 137 -10.59 -17.23 -9.34
N ALA A 138 -11.15 -17.49 -8.17
CA ALA A 138 -12.40 -18.24 -8.05
C ALA A 138 -13.58 -17.56 -8.78
N ARG A 139 -13.68 -16.24 -8.75
CA ARG A 139 -14.70 -15.49 -9.48
C ARG A 139 -14.48 -15.54 -10.99
N ILE A 140 -13.25 -15.35 -11.45
CA ILE A 140 -12.89 -15.43 -12.87
C ILE A 140 -13.23 -16.80 -13.44
N THR A 141 -12.89 -17.89 -12.73
CA THR A 141 -13.19 -19.24 -13.16
C THR A 141 -14.69 -19.50 -13.20
N ALA A 142 -15.44 -19.09 -12.17
CA ALA A 142 -16.90 -19.22 -12.13
C ALA A 142 -17.61 -18.42 -13.24
N GLU A 143 -17.12 -17.23 -13.58
CA GLU A 143 -17.64 -16.41 -14.67
C GLU A 143 -17.33 -17.05 -16.03
N CYS A 144 -16.15 -17.64 -16.18
CA CYS A 144 -15.78 -18.39 -17.38
C CYS A 144 -16.70 -19.58 -17.61
N ASP A 145 -17.00 -20.37 -16.58
CA ASP A 145 -17.91 -21.52 -16.65
C ASP A 145 -19.34 -21.12 -17.05
N GLN A 146 -19.78 -19.92 -16.71
CA GLN A 146 -21.09 -19.38 -17.06
C GLN A 146 -21.12 -18.71 -18.44
N THR A 147 -19.96 -18.47 -19.05
CA THR A 147 -19.82 -17.79 -20.34
C THR A 147 -19.51 -18.80 -21.44
N PRO A 148 -20.45 -19.14 -22.35
CA PRO A 148 -20.26 -20.23 -23.33
C PRO A 148 -19.01 -20.10 -24.21
N THR A 149 -18.63 -18.87 -24.59
CA THR A 149 -17.43 -18.63 -25.39
C THR A 149 -16.15 -18.87 -24.59
N CYS A 150 -16.14 -18.52 -23.30
CA CYS A 150 -15.01 -18.76 -22.41
C CYS A 150 -14.89 -20.26 -22.08
N GLN A 151 -16.00 -20.89 -21.69
CA GLN A 151 -16.03 -22.31 -21.39
C GLN A 151 -15.59 -23.17 -22.59
N SER A 152 -15.98 -22.79 -23.82
CA SER A 152 -15.53 -23.46 -25.02
C SER A 152 -14.05 -23.31 -25.30
N ALA A 153 -13.47 -22.15 -25.00
CA ALA A 153 -12.04 -21.87 -25.17
C ALA A 153 -11.17 -22.49 -24.07
N PHE A 154 -11.70 -22.54 -22.85
CA PHE A 154 -11.01 -23.00 -21.63
C PHE A 154 -11.92 -23.97 -20.84
N PRO A 155 -12.08 -25.21 -21.31
CA PRO A 155 -13.01 -26.18 -20.69
C PRO A 155 -12.72 -26.50 -19.23
N ASP A 156 -11.46 -26.34 -18.80
CA ASP A 156 -11.01 -26.54 -17.42
C ASP A 156 -9.98 -25.45 -17.08
N LEU A 157 -10.46 -24.22 -16.91
CA LEU A 157 -9.61 -23.07 -16.57
C LEU A 157 -8.84 -23.26 -15.26
N PRO A 158 -9.43 -23.84 -14.18
CA PRO A 158 -8.66 -24.13 -12.95
C PRO A 158 -7.45 -25.02 -13.18
N ALA A 159 -7.60 -26.10 -13.93
CA ALA A 159 -6.48 -27.00 -14.24
C ALA A 159 -5.39 -26.32 -15.08
N LEU A 160 -5.79 -25.46 -16.02
CA LEU A 160 -4.84 -24.68 -16.82
C LEU A 160 -4.05 -23.69 -15.98
N LEU A 161 -4.68 -23.05 -15.00
CA LEU A 161 -4.00 -22.14 -14.06
C LEU A 161 -2.97 -22.89 -13.22
N LEU A 162 -3.33 -24.06 -12.66
CA LEU A 162 -2.39 -24.89 -11.90
C LEU A 162 -1.21 -25.37 -12.77
N GLN A 163 -1.44 -25.72 -14.03
CA GLN A 163 -0.38 -26.08 -14.97
C GLN A 163 0.54 -24.90 -15.28
N ALA A 164 -0.02 -23.69 -15.44
CA ALA A 164 0.74 -22.48 -15.67
C ALA A 164 1.62 -22.16 -14.45
N GLU A 165 1.07 -22.25 -13.26
CA GLU A 165 1.80 -22.06 -12.00
C GLU A 165 2.97 -23.08 -11.90
N GLN A 166 2.73 -24.37 -12.17
CA GLN A 166 3.77 -25.38 -12.11
C GLN A 166 4.87 -25.10 -13.13
N ARG A 167 4.52 -24.68 -14.36
CA ARG A 167 5.53 -24.33 -15.37
C ARG A 167 6.41 -23.16 -14.95
N LEU A 168 5.82 -22.14 -14.32
CA LEU A 168 6.56 -20.98 -13.82
C LEU A 168 7.48 -21.33 -12.65
N ARG A 169 7.12 -22.35 -11.85
CA ARG A 169 8.00 -22.88 -10.78
C ARG A 169 9.18 -23.69 -11.36
N ASP A 170 8.93 -24.45 -12.42
CA ASP A 170 9.93 -25.34 -13.03
C ASP A 170 10.88 -24.60 -13.98
N SER A 171 10.45 -23.49 -14.54
CA SER A 171 11.17 -22.64 -15.51
C SER A 171 10.74 -21.19 -15.35
N PRO A 172 11.21 -20.51 -14.32
CA PRO A 172 10.89 -19.13 -14.01
C PRO A 172 11.44 -18.14 -15.05
#